data_c15f1db43690d0226b25f3a3e686c256
#
_entry.id   c15f1db43690d0226b25f3a3e686c256
#
_cell.length_a   1.000
_cell.length_b   1.000
_cell.length_c   1.000
_cell.angle_alpha   90.00
_cell.angle_beta   90.00
_cell.angle_gamma   90.00
#
_symmetry.space_group_name_H-M   'P 1'
#
loop_
_entity.id
_entity.type
_entity.pdbx_description
1 polymer ?
#
loop_
_entity_poly.entity_id
_entity_poly.type
_entity_poly.pdbx_seq_one_letter_code
_entity_poly.pdbx_strand_id
1 'polypeptide(L)'
;WLNMMYPRLRLARNLLTDDGVIFISIDDNEVDNLKKICNEVFGEDNFIAMLPTVMNLKGNQDEFAFAGTHEYTIVYSKKRDEALFNEFAIEDEELNEWEQDEYGYFKKGANLKATGVNAPREKRPNLWFPIYVSKDKWSLEYFEGSEEIYPLTDGKEMSWRWSKNKFINEHYNVIVSYDNGNVSIYKKQRPSVGDIPSKKPKTLFYKAEYSSGNGTNEVKELLGERIFSNPKPINLLKDFCEIGCTKDGIILDLFAGSSTTAHAVMQLNAEDGGERKFIMVQLPEPTDEKSEAYK
;
A
#
# COMPACT_ATOMS: atom_id res chain seq x y z
N TRP A 1 17.57 -24.75 7.10
CA TRP A 1 16.92 -23.63 6.44
C TRP A 1 17.76 -22.36 6.53
N LEU A 2 18.15 -21.90 7.72
CA LEU A 2 18.96 -20.67 7.93
C LEU A 2 20.26 -20.65 7.10
N ASN A 3 21.02 -21.74 7.10
CA ASN A 3 22.28 -21.85 6.34
C ASN A 3 22.06 -21.74 4.81
N MET A 4 20.86 -22.06 4.35
CA MET A 4 20.46 -21.90 2.94
C MET A 4 20.04 -20.46 2.64
N MET A 5 19.27 -19.83 3.52
CA MET A 5 18.71 -18.50 3.29
C MET A 5 19.72 -17.37 3.47
N TYR A 6 20.55 -17.42 4.50
CA TYR A 6 21.46 -16.34 4.84
C TYR A 6 22.38 -15.89 3.69
N PRO A 7 23.13 -16.78 3.01
CA PRO A 7 23.98 -16.36 1.90
C PRO A 7 23.19 -15.82 0.72
N ARG A 8 21.98 -16.35 0.48
CA ARG A 8 21.10 -15.88 -0.62
C ARG A 8 20.58 -14.48 -0.36
N LEU A 9 20.16 -14.19 0.86
CA LEU A 9 19.70 -12.86 1.25
C LEU A 9 20.82 -11.83 1.18
N ARG A 10 22.06 -12.20 1.55
CA ARG A 10 23.23 -11.32 1.37
C ARG A 10 23.50 -11.00 -0.10
N LEU A 11 23.39 -11.99 -0.98
CA LEU A 11 23.51 -11.78 -2.42
C LEU A 11 22.37 -10.90 -2.94
N ALA A 12 21.14 -11.20 -2.55
CA ALA A 12 19.97 -10.40 -2.91
C ALA A 12 20.15 -8.92 -2.54
N ARG A 13 20.58 -8.65 -1.30
CA ARG A 13 20.85 -7.27 -0.85
C ARG A 13 21.89 -6.57 -1.72
N ASN A 14 22.95 -7.27 -2.11
CA ASN A 14 24.00 -6.70 -2.95
C ASN A 14 23.55 -6.40 -4.38
N LEU A 15 22.59 -7.17 -4.89
CA LEU A 15 22.01 -6.99 -6.23
C LEU A 15 20.96 -5.90 -6.29
N LEU A 16 20.32 -5.55 -5.16
CA LEU A 16 19.39 -4.44 -5.11
C LEU A 16 20.06 -3.10 -5.43
N THR A 17 19.38 -2.26 -6.19
CA THR A 17 19.67 -0.83 -6.30
C THR A 17 19.45 -0.14 -4.96
N ASP A 18 19.95 1.06 -4.76
CA ASP A 18 19.84 1.75 -3.46
C ASP A 18 18.37 2.07 -3.10
N ASP A 19 17.52 2.30 -4.10
CA ASP A 19 16.07 2.46 -4.00
C ASP A 19 15.28 1.13 -4.04
N GLY A 20 15.99 0.00 -4.22
CA GLY A 20 15.40 -1.32 -4.40
C GLY A 20 14.77 -1.90 -3.13
N VAL A 21 13.76 -2.74 -3.34
CA VAL A 21 12.99 -3.39 -2.29
C VAL A 21 12.92 -4.90 -2.51
N ILE A 22 12.74 -5.66 -1.45
CA ILE A 22 12.56 -7.11 -1.48
C ILE A 22 11.27 -7.51 -0.77
N PHE A 23 10.50 -8.39 -1.40
CA PHE A 23 9.32 -9.04 -0.83
C PHE A 23 9.62 -10.52 -0.64
N ILE A 24 9.40 -11.04 0.56
CA ILE A 24 9.72 -12.43 0.90
C ILE A 24 8.49 -13.06 1.53
N SER A 25 7.84 -13.94 0.77
CA SER A 25 6.68 -14.71 1.28
C SER A 25 7.17 -15.87 2.15
N ILE A 26 6.53 -16.06 3.29
CA ILE A 26 6.88 -17.06 4.29
C ILE A 26 5.65 -17.43 5.13
N ASP A 27 5.60 -18.65 5.63
CA ASP A 27 4.61 -19.10 6.60
C ASP A 27 5.00 -18.77 8.06
N ASP A 28 4.14 -19.11 8.98
CA ASP A 28 4.31 -18.88 10.41
C ASP A 28 5.43 -19.73 11.05
N ASN A 29 5.84 -20.85 10.41
CA ASN A 29 6.90 -21.70 10.94
C ASN A 29 8.27 -21.01 10.98
N GLU A 30 8.56 -20.18 9.98
CA GLU A 30 9.88 -19.58 9.80
C GLU A 30 9.89 -18.04 9.79
N VAL A 31 8.74 -17.38 9.93
CA VAL A 31 8.62 -15.91 9.85
C VAL A 31 9.52 -15.19 10.84
N ASP A 32 9.64 -15.67 12.09
CA ASP A 32 10.49 -15.07 13.11
C ASP A 32 11.98 -15.22 12.78
N ASN A 33 12.38 -16.39 12.29
CA ASN A 33 13.75 -16.65 11.87
C ASN A 33 14.11 -15.81 10.65
N LEU A 34 13.22 -15.72 9.68
CA LEU A 34 13.40 -14.87 8.49
C LEU A 34 13.59 -13.40 8.88
N LYS A 35 12.73 -12.88 9.76
CA LYS A 35 12.84 -11.50 10.22
C LYS A 35 14.16 -11.21 10.89
N LYS A 36 14.65 -12.11 11.76
CA LYS A 36 15.94 -11.97 12.44
C LYS A 36 17.11 -11.94 11.45
N ILE A 37 17.12 -12.86 10.48
CA ILE A 37 18.17 -12.87 9.44
C ILE A 37 18.10 -11.61 8.58
N CYS A 38 16.91 -11.17 8.20
CA CYS A 38 16.74 -9.96 7.39
C CYS A 38 17.19 -8.72 8.16
N ASN A 39 16.94 -8.61 9.48
CA ASN A 39 17.46 -7.54 10.30
C ASN A 39 18.99 -7.53 10.29
N GLU A 40 19.65 -8.69 10.35
CA GLU A 40 21.10 -8.78 10.27
C GLU A 40 21.65 -8.43 8.88
N VAL A 41 21.01 -8.91 7.83
CA VAL A 41 21.47 -8.73 6.44
C VAL A 41 21.17 -7.33 5.91
N PHE A 42 19.94 -6.84 6.06
CA PHE A 42 19.49 -5.57 5.51
C PHE A 42 19.67 -4.40 6.48
N GLY A 43 19.70 -4.66 7.79
CA GLY A 43 19.62 -3.68 8.86
C GLY A 43 18.17 -3.48 9.33
N GLU A 44 17.96 -3.36 10.64
CA GLU A 44 16.64 -3.21 11.25
C GLU A 44 15.92 -1.94 10.78
N ASP A 45 16.66 -0.85 10.58
CA ASP A 45 16.12 0.43 10.09
C ASP A 45 15.56 0.34 8.66
N ASN A 46 15.97 -0.65 7.89
CA ASN A 46 15.50 -0.91 6.52
C ASN A 46 14.28 -1.84 6.46
N PHE A 47 13.75 -2.26 7.60
CA PHE A 47 12.48 -2.96 7.68
C PHE A 47 11.33 -2.03 7.27
N ILE A 48 10.51 -2.44 6.30
CA ILE A 48 9.38 -1.65 5.80
C ILE A 48 8.07 -2.14 6.42
N ALA A 49 7.74 -3.42 6.22
CA ALA A 49 6.49 -3.98 6.69
C ALA A 49 6.52 -5.51 6.80
N MET A 50 5.62 -6.05 7.62
CA MET A 50 5.19 -7.44 7.58
C MET A 50 3.72 -7.43 7.17
N LEU A 51 3.41 -8.07 6.06
CA LEU A 51 2.10 -8.06 5.41
C LEU A 51 1.44 -9.41 5.62
N PRO A 52 0.42 -9.55 6.49
CA PRO A 52 -0.45 -10.71 6.46
C PRO A 52 -1.12 -10.80 5.08
N THR A 53 -0.91 -11.92 4.40
CA THR A 53 -1.42 -12.17 3.05
C THR A 53 -2.42 -13.30 3.11
N VAL A 54 -3.69 -12.99 2.88
CA VAL A 54 -4.77 -13.97 3.00
C VAL A 54 -4.78 -14.88 1.77
N MET A 55 -4.42 -16.14 1.98
CA MET A 55 -4.29 -17.15 0.94
C MET A 55 -5.48 -18.12 0.86
N ASN A 56 -6.24 -18.24 1.95
CA ASN A 56 -7.40 -19.12 2.01
C ASN A 56 -8.46 -18.57 2.98
N LEU A 57 -9.49 -17.95 2.46
CA LEU A 57 -10.58 -17.38 3.26
C LEU A 57 -11.39 -18.39 4.04
N LYS A 58 -11.47 -19.63 3.55
CA LYS A 58 -12.20 -20.72 4.24
C LYS A 58 -11.41 -21.30 5.40
N GLY A 59 -10.11 -21.01 5.45
CA GLY A 59 -9.17 -21.55 6.42
C GLY A 59 -8.77 -23.00 6.13
N ASN A 60 -7.56 -23.33 6.53
CA ASN A 60 -7.03 -24.69 6.49
C ASN A 60 -7.50 -25.42 7.75
N GLN A 61 -8.32 -26.44 7.59
CA GLN A 61 -8.94 -27.15 8.72
C GLN A 61 -7.99 -28.19 9.38
N ASP A 62 -6.84 -28.44 8.76
CA ASP A 62 -5.87 -29.42 9.24
C ASP A 62 -4.98 -28.86 10.37
N GLU A 63 -5.08 -27.57 10.67
CA GLU A 63 -4.32 -26.93 11.73
C GLU A 63 -5.00 -27.09 13.09
N PHE A 64 -4.18 -27.19 14.14
CA PHE A 64 -4.68 -27.34 15.51
C PHE A 64 -5.30 -26.05 16.02
N ALA A 65 -6.51 -26.13 16.54
CA ALA A 65 -7.30 -25.07 17.18
C ALA A 65 -7.79 -23.92 16.28
N PHE A 66 -7.02 -23.46 15.32
CA PHE A 66 -7.40 -22.37 14.43
C PHE A 66 -7.25 -22.77 12.98
N ALA A 67 -8.21 -22.36 12.15
CA ALA A 67 -8.11 -22.56 10.71
C ALA A 67 -7.13 -21.53 10.11
N GLY A 68 -6.05 -22.00 9.50
CA GLY A 68 -5.03 -21.14 8.87
C GLY A 68 -5.58 -20.43 7.64
N THR A 69 -5.54 -19.10 7.64
CA THR A 69 -6.12 -18.28 6.55
C THR A 69 -5.07 -17.47 5.79
N HIS A 70 -3.90 -17.26 6.35
CA HIS A 70 -2.91 -16.35 5.79
C HIS A 70 -1.48 -16.85 5.98
N GLU A 71 -0.63 -16.32 5.16
CA GLU A 71 0.83 -16.35 5.27
C GLU A 71 1.34 -14.92 5.51
N TYR A 72 2.64 -14.74 5.56
CA TYR A 72 3.26 -13.45 5.69
C TYR A 72 4.11 -13.11 4.46
N THR A 73 4.18 -11.81 4.15
CA THR A 73 5.21 -11.29 3.26
C THR A 73 6.01 -10.24 4.02
N ILE A 74 7.30 -10.47 4.18
CA ILE A 74 8.20 -9.52 4.83
C ILE A 74 8.82 -8.62 3.76
N VAL A 75 8.82 -7.32 4.02
CA VAL A 75 9.32 -6.31 3.08
C VAL A 75 10.49 -5.56 3.71
N TYR A 76 11.62 -5.52 3.01
CA TYR A 76 12.79 -4.71 3.32
C TYR A 76 13.19 -3.87 2.12
N SER A 77 13.84 -2.76 2.38
CA SER A 77 14.57 -1.99 1.36
C SER A 77 16.08 -2.17 1.52
N LYS A 78 16.83 -1.80 0.51
CA LYS A 78 18.30 -1.66 0.66
C LYS A 78 18.65 -0.43 1.49
N LYS A 79 17.99 0.70 1.19
CA LYS A 79 18.08 1.95 1.97
C LYS A 79 16.66 2.54 2.09
N ARG A 80 16.17 2.65 3.31
CA ARG A 80 14.79 3.08 3.57
C ARG A 80 14.50 4.47 3.04
N ASP A 81 15.45 5.39 3.20
CA ASP A 81 15.26 6.80 2.82
C ASP A 81 15.29 7.02 1.29
N GLU A 82 15.79 6.06 0.54
CA GLU A 82 15.85 6.08 -0.92
C GLU A 82 14.80 5.17 -1.56
N ALA A 83 14.15 4.30 -0.78
CA ALA A 83 13.24 3.26 -1.28
C ALA A 83 12.03 3.85 -1.99
N LEU A 84 11.74 3.34 -3.18
CA LEU A 84 10.59 3.73 -3.99
C LEU A 84 9.47 2.70 -3.86
N PHE A 85 8.28 3.20 -3.53
CA PHE A 85 7.03 2.43 -3.51
C PHE A 85 5.98 3.15 -4.31
N ASN A 86 5.42 2.48 -5.29
CA ASN A 86 4.31 3.00 -6.05
C ASN A 86 2.98 2.83 -5.31
N GLU A 87 2.02 3.65 -5.66
CA GLU A 87 0.63 3.52 -5.24
C GLU A 87 -0.19 2.91 -6.37
N PHE A 88 -1.27 2.20 -6.02
CA PHE A 88 -2.18 1.67 -7.01
C PHE A 88 -2.96 2.78 -7.71
N ALA A 89 -3.19 2.65 -9.00
CA ALA A 89 -4.17 3.47 -9.69
C ALA A 89 -5.56 3.31 -9.06
N ILE A 90 -6.37 4.36 -9.09
CA ILE A 90 -7.75 4.33 -8.62
C ILE A 90 -8.63 3.88 -9.79
N GLU A 91 -9.55 2.95 -9.54
CA GLU A 91 -10.54 2.51 -10.51
C GLU A 91 -11.56 3.62 -10.83
N ASP A 92 -12.16 3.58 -12.01
CA ASP A 92 -13.09 4.61 -12.50
C ASP A 92 -14.24 4.90 -11.53
N GLU A 93 -14.73 3.90 -10.81
CA GLU A 93 -15.79 4.08 -9.80
C GLU A 93 -15.34 4.94 -8.61
N GLU A 94 -14.08 4.79 -8.17
CA GLU A 94 -13.50 5.59 -7.09
C GLU A 94 -13.09 6.99 -7.58
N LEU A 95 -12.86 7.20 -8.88
CA LEU A 95 -12.57 8.50 -9.48
C LEU A 95 -13.75 9.46 -9.36
N ASN A 96 -14.98 8.97 -9.27
CA ASN A 96 -16.19 9.79 -9.08
C ASN A 96 -16.19 10.61 -7.77
N GLU A 97 -15.36 10.23 -6.78
CA GLU A 97 -15.17 10.99 -5.55
C GLU A 97 -14.19 12.16 -5.71
N TRP A 98 -13.50 12.24 -6.85
CA TRP A 98 -12.48 13.25 -7.10
C TRP A 98 -13.01 14.34 -8.01
N GLU A 99 -12.78 15.55 -7.60
CA GLU A 99 -13.05 16.77 -8.36
C GLU A 99 -11.72 17.33 -8.89
N GLN A 100 -11.79 18.27 -9.83
CA GLN A 100 -10.61 18.93 -10.37
C GLN A 100 -10.74 20.45 -10.26
N ASP A 101 -9.68 21.11 -9.82
CA ASP A 101 -9.54 22.56 -9.82
C ASP A 101 -8.25 22.96 -10.56
N GLU A 102 -7.91 24.25 -10.53
CA GLU A 102 -6.70 24.78 -11.17
C GLU A 102 -5.36 24.21 -10.61
N TYR A 103 -5.43 23.56 -9.42
CA TYR A 103 -4.29 22.92 -8.74
C TYR A 103 -4.30 21.40 -8.90
N GLY A 104 -5.18 20.83 -9.76
CA GLY A 104 -5.28 19.40 -10.04
C GLY A 104 -6.41 18.70 -9.32
N TYR A 105 -6.35 17.37 -9.25
CA TYR A 105 -7.37 16.55 -8.60
C TYR A 105 -7.40 16.74 -7.08
N PHE A 106 -8.60 16.71 -6.53
CA PHE A 106 -8.81 16.69 -5.08
C PHE A 106 -10.12 15.98 -4.73
N LYS A 107 -10.22 15.56 -3.47
CA LYS A 107 -11.48 15.13 -2.86
C LYS A 107 -11.64 15.73 -1.47
N LYS A 108 -12.86 15.66 -0.93
CA LYS A 108 -13.15 16.11 0.43
C LYS A 108 -12.35 15.26 1.43
N GLY A 109 -11.40 15.88 2.10
CA GLY A 109 -10.53 15.23 3.07
C GLY A 109 -11.02 15.41 4.51
N ALA A 110 -10.09 15.43 5.46
CA ALA A 110 -10.42 15.52 6.88
C ALA A 110 -10.98 16.89 7.25
N ASN A 111 -11.95 16.91 8.20
CA ASN A 111 -12.43 18.13 8.83
C ASN A 111 -11.26 18.86 9.53
N LEU A 112 -11.18 20.17 9.34
CA LEU A 112 -10.11 21.00 9.91
C LEU A 112 -10.35 21.33 11.40
N LYS A 113 -11.53 21.04 11.95
CA LYS A 113 -11.76 21.03 13.38
C LYS A 113 -11.04 19.83 14.01
N ALA A 114 -10.22 20.08 15.02
CA ALA A 114 -9.51 19.03 15.73
C ALA A 114 -10.46 18.18 16.60
N THR A 115 -10.12 16.91 16.75
CA THR A 115 -10.81 15.93 17.60
C THR A 115 -9.81 15.20 18.49
N GLY A 116 -10.30 14.54 19.54
CA GLY A 116 -9.48 13.75 20.46
C GLY A 116 -8.90 14.55 21.63
N VAL A 117 -8.07 13.88 22.43
CA VAL A 117 -7.60 14.35 23.75
C VAL A 117 -6.84 15.69 23.73
N ASN A 118 -6.21 16.02 22.60
CA ASN A 118 -5.44 17.26 22.43
C ASN A 118 -6.19 18.35 21.65
N ALA A 119 -7.47 18.17 21.38
CA ALA A 119 -8.28 19.13 20.63
C ALA A 119 -8.80 20.35 21.43
N PRO A 120 -9.04 20.29 22.75
CA PRO A 120 -9.59 21.43 23.50
C PRO A 120 -8.74 22.69 23.36
N ARG A 121 -9.43 23.86 23.30
CA ARG A 121 -8.81 25.18 23.21
C ARG A 121 -7.73 25.42 24.28
N GLU A 122 -7.95 24.96 25.49
CA GLU A 122 -7.01 25.10 26.60
C GLU A 122 -5.63 24.53 26.30
N LYS A 123 -5.59 23.44 25.56
CA LYS A 123 -4.32 22.78 25.16
C LYS A 123 -3.66 23.42 23.93
N ARG A 124 -4.44 24.12 23.11
CA ARG A 124 -3.98 24.73 21.86
C ARG A 124 -4.60 26.11 21.65
N PRO A 125 -4.40 27.07 22.54
CA PRO A 125 -5.09 28.39 22.52
C PRO A 125 -4.80 29.16 21.21
N ASN A 126 -3.61 29.01 20.63
CA ASN A 126 -3.24 29.69 19.38
C ASN A 126 -3.95 29.13 18.13
N LEU A 127 -4.66 28.00 18.27
CA LEU A 127 -5.46 27.39 17.22
C LEU A 127 -6.97 27.61 17.42
N TRP A 128 -7.34 28.52 18.32
CA TRP A 128 -8.69 29.01 18.52
C TRP A 128 -8.82 30.42 17.96
N PHE A 129 -9.48 30.54 16.83
CA PHE A 129 -9.74 31.81 16.14
C PHE A 129 -10.93 31.65 15.21
N PRO A 130 -11.64 32.73 14.87
CA PRO A 130 -12.74 32.66 13.92
C PRO A 130 -12.26 32.44 12.49
N ILE A 131 -13.11 31.78 11.72
CA ILE A 131 -13.06 31.76 10.27
C ILE A 131 -14.40 32.33 9.79
N TYR A 132 -14.34 33.28 8.88
CA TYR A 132 -15.52 33.93 8.31
C TYR A 132 -15.89 33.25 7.00
N VAL A 133 -17.14 32.82 6.86
CA VAL A 133 -17.60 32.04 5.71
C VAL A 133 -18.89 32.63 5.11
N SER A 134 -19.05 32.53 3.80
CA SER A 134 -20.28 32.84 3.10
C SER A 134 -20.34 32.00 1.83
N LYS A 135 -21.29 31.08 1.73
CA LYS A 135 -21.35 30.07 0.68
C LYS A 135 -20.03 29.28 0.59
N ASP A 136 -19.32 29.35 -0.51
CA ASP A 136 -18.05 28.71 -0.80
C ASP A 136 -16.82 29.58 -0.48
N LYS A 137 -17.05 30.83 -0.08
CA LYS A 137 -15.99 31.77 0.31
C LYS A 137 -15.67 31.66 1.79
N TRP A 138 -14.40 31.81 2.10
CA TRP A 138 -13.91 31.89 3.46
C TRP A 138 -12.75 32.89 3.60
N SER A 139 -12.56 33.43 4.79
CA SER A 139 -11.45 34.32 5.13
C SER A 139 -11.11 34.21 6.62
N LEU A 140 -9.91 34.63 7.01
CA LEU A 140 -9.53 34.88 8.39
C LEU A 140 -9.90 36.29 8.88
N GLU A 141 -10.36 37.15 7.96
CA GLU A 141 -10.83 38.48 8.22
C GLU A 141 -12.32 38.58 7.87
N TYR A 142 -13.04 39.39 8.64
CA TYR A 142 -14.46 39.63 8.40
C TYR A 142 -14.69 40.27 7.03
N PHE A 143 -15.72 39.82 6.35
CA PHE A 143 -16.26 40.44 5.13
C PHE A 143 -17.79 40.47 5.19
N GLU A 144 -18.37 41.41 4.48
CA GLU A 144 -19.83 41.64 4.50
C GLU A 144 -20.61 40.40 4.07
N GLY A 145 -21.60 40.01 4.85
CA GLY A 145 -22.42 38.83 4.63
C GLY A 145 -21.77 37.51 5.03
N SER A 146 -20.64 37.56 5.73
CA SER A 146 -20.03 36.35 6.30
C SER A 146 -20.55 35.99 7.67
N GLU A 147 -20.58 34.69 7.95
CA GLU A 147 -20.85 34.09 9.25
C GLU A 147 -19.56 33.74 9.95
N GLU A 148 -19.48 33.99 11.26
CA GLU A 148 -18.30 33.71 12.07
C GLU A 148 -18.35 32.28 12.61
N ILE A 149 -17.37 31.44 12.24
CA ILE A 149 -17.30 30.02 12.61
C ILE A 149 -16.11 29.76 13.52
N TYR A 150 -16.38 29.17 14.68
CA TYR A 150 -15.37 28.65 15.61
C TYR A 150 -15.35 27.11 15.61
N PRO A 151 -14.25 26.47 16.00
CA PRO A 151 -14.16 25.01 16.06
C PRO A 151 -14.88 24.48 17.31
N LEU A 152 -16.21 24.40 17.26
CA LEU A 152 -17.06 23.89 18.33
C LEU A 152 -17.44 22.42 18.09
N THR A 153 -17.51 21.63 19.17
CA THR A 153 -18.08 20.27 19.17
C THR A 153 -18.99 20.13 20.39
N ASP A 154 -20.28 19.93 20.16
CA ASP A 154 -21.30 19.81 21.22
C ASP A 154 -21.21 20.96 22.25
N GLY A 155 -21.04 22.18 21.74
CA GLY A 155 -20.90 23.39 22.56
C GLY A 155 -19.52 23.56 23.25
N LYS A 156 -18.59 22.61 23.08
CA LYS A 156 -17.25 22.67 23.65
C LYS A 156 -16.28 23.35 22.70
N GLU A 157 -15.45 24.24 23.25
CA GLU A 157 -14.41 24.93 22.50
C GLU A 157 -13.24 23.99 22.19
N MET A 158 -13.02 23.75 20.89
CA MET A 158 -11.93 22.95 20.37
C MET A 158 -10.86 23.83 19.70
N SER A 159 -9.98 23.26 18.93
CA SER A 159 -8.98 23.97 18.15
C SER A 159 -9.08 23.59 16.67
N TRP A 160 -8.56 24.45 15.81
CA TRP A 160 -8.32 24.07 14.44
C TRP A 160 -7.12 23.11 14.35
N ARG A 161 -7.07 22.30 13.28
CA ARG A 161 -5.90 21.47 12.96
C ARG A 161 -4.77 22.30 12.34
N TRP A 162 -5.11 23.41 11.72
CA TRP A 162 -4.21 24.32 11.04
C TRP A 162 -4.05 25.63 11.80
N SER A 163 -2.83 26.20 11.75
CA SER A 163 -2.56 27.56 12.19
C SER A 163 -3.08 28.58 11.17
N LYS A 164 -3.22 29.85 11.57
CA LYS A 164 -3.57 30.94 10.67
C LYS A 164 -2.64 31.01 9.45
N ASN A 165 -1.33 30.91 9.69
CA ASN A 165 -0.34 30.91 8.60
C ASN A 165 -0.58 29.74 7.62
N LYS A 166 -0.93 28.56 8.12
CA LYS A 166 -1.21 27.42 7.26
C LYS A 166 -2.49 27.64 6.45
N PHE A 167 -3.53 28.21 7.01
CA PHE A 167 -4.73 28.59 6.26
C PHE A 167 -4.42 29.59 5.13
N ILE A 168 -3.54 30.55 5.37
CA ILE A 168 -3.12 31.53 4.37
C ILE A 168 -2.33 30.84 3.25
N ASN A 169 -1.32 30.03 3.61
CA ASN A 169 -0.41 29.40 2.66
C ASN A 169 -1.08 28.31 1.82
N GLU A 170 -2.05 27.62 2.41
CA GLU A 170 -2.79 26.53 1.76
C GLU A 170 -4.26 26.90 1.52
N HIS A 171 -4.57 28.17 1.27
CA HIS A 171 -5.93 28.67 1.08
C HIS A 171 -6.72 27.90 0.01
N TYR A 172 -6.06 27.48 -1.06
CA TYR A 172 -6.61 26.67 -2.15
C TYR A 172 -7.00 25.24 -1.74
N ASN A 173 -6.55 24.80 -0.58
CA ASN A 173 -6.83 23.46 -0.02
C ASN A 173 -7.95 23.44 1.02
N VAL A 174 -8.78 24.47 1.08
CA VAL A 174 -9.91 24.57 2.02
C VAL A 174 -11.23 24.37 1.29
N ILE A 175 -12.12 23.57 1.88
CA ILE A 175 -13.50 23.36 1.42
C ILE A 175 -14.43 23.83 2.54
N VAL A 176 -15.38 24.72 2.22
CA VAL A 176 -16.52 25.06 3.07
C VAL A 176 -17.69 24.16 2.68
N SER A 177 -18.27 23.47 3.63
CA SER A 177 -19.38 22.54 3.39
C SER A 177 -20.53 22.85 4.36
N TYR A 178 -21.73 22.94 3.80
CA TYR A 178 -22.97 23.15 4.53
C TYR A 178 -23.74 21.81 4.60
N ASP A 179 -24.07 21.40 5.80
CA ASP A 179 -24.87 20.20 6.04
C ASP A 179 -25.92 20.46 7.12
N ASN A 180 -27.21 20.33 6.77
CA ASN A 180 -28.34 20.56 7.65
C ASN A 180 -28.24 21.88 8.46
N GLY A 181 -27.80 22.96 7.81
CA GLY A 181 -27.64 24.29 8.43
C GLY A 181 -26.36 24.45 9.25
N ASN A 182 -25.53 23.43 9.34
CA ASN A 182 -24.21 23.51 10.00
C ASN A 182 -23.11 23.73 8.98
N VAL A 183 -22.18 24.64 9.30
CA VAL A 183 -20.99 24.88 8.51
C VAL A 183 -19.83 24.04 9.02
N SER A 184 -19.14 23.40 8.11
CA SER A 184 -17.93 22.62 8.39
C SER A 184 -16.83 22.95 7.42
N ILE A 185 -15.60 22.97 7.90
CA ILE A 185 -14.42 23.32 7.11
C ILE A 185 -13.53 22.08 6.97
N TYR A 186 -13.27 21.69 5.73
CA TYR A 186 -12.48 20.52 5.40
C TYR A 186 -11.23 20.93 4.62
N LYS A 187 -10.20 20.09 4.68
CA LYS A 187 -9.10 20.21 3.74
C LYS A 187 -9.44 19.48 2.44
N LYS A 188 -8.96 19.96 1.31
CA LYS A 188 -8.86 19.16 0.08
C LYS A 188 -7.78 18.12 0.28
N GLN A 189 -8.10 16.87 0.00
CA GLN A 189 -7.12 15.79 -0.09
C GLN A 189 -6.72 15.68 -1.57
N ARG A 190 -5.46 15.97 -1.87
CA ARG A 190 -4.89 15.79 -3.21
C ARG A 190 -4.17 14.45 -3.32
N PRO A 191 -3.88 13.97 -4.52
CA PRO A 191 -3.03 12.80 -4.73
C PRO A 191 -1.73 12.90 -3.94
N SER A 192 -1.25 11.79 -3.39
CA SER A 192 -0.02 11.75 -2.59
C SER A 192 1.23 11.56 -3.45
N VAL A 193 1.06 10.97 -4.63
CA VAL A 193 2.12 10.73 -5.60
C VAL A 193 1.63 11.16 -6.99
N GLY A 194 2.38 12.05 -7.63
CA GLY A 194 2.02 12.57 -8.95
C GLY A 194 0.73 13.42 -8.95
N ASP A 195 0.22 13.68 -10.14
CA ASP A 195 -0.96 14.52 -10.35
C ASP A 195 -2.26 13.71 -10.50
N ILE A 196 -2.17 12.38 -10.53
CA ILE A 196 -3.29 11.47 -10.75
C ILE A 196 -3.70 10.84 -9.42
N PRO A 197 -5.01 10.72 -9.14
CA PRO A 197 -5.49 10.03 -7.96
C PRO A 197 -4.94 8.61 -7.86
N SER A 198 -4.41 8.28 -6.69
CA SER A 198 -3.79 6.99 -6.39
C SER A 198 -4.16 6.51 -4.98
N LYS A 199 -3.92 5.25 -4.72
CA LYS A 199 -4.33 4.56 -3.50
C LYS A 199 -3.14 3.83 -2.88
N LYS A 200 -2.76 4.27 -1.69
CA LYS A 200 -1.67 3.65 -0.94
C LYS A 200 -1.96 2.18 -0.64
N PRO A 201 -1.04 1.24 -0.93
CA PRO A 201 -1.19 -0.15 -0.55
C PRO A 201 -1.43 -0.30 0.95
N LYS A 202 -2.35 -1.19 1.33
CA LYS A 202 -2.62 -1.50 2.74
C LYS A 202 -1.66 -2.58 3.22
N THR A 203 -1.40 -2.62 4.53
CA THR A 203 -0.56 -3.68 5.12
C THR A 203 -1.25 -5.04 5.18
N LEU A 204 -2.57 -5.10 5.16
CA LEU A 204 -3.33 -6.34 5.04
C LEU A 204 -3.58 -6.61 3.55
N PHE A 205 -2.94 -7.64 3.02
CA PHE A 205 -3.14 -8.12 1.65
C PHE A 205 -4.32 -9.09 1.61
N TYR A 206 -5.44 -8.55 1.18
CA TYR A 206 -6.71 -9.25 1.17
C TYR A 206 -7.48 -8.95 -0.11
N LYS A 207 -7.45 -9.91 -1.05
CA LYS A 207 -8.28 -9.94 -2.25
C LYS A 207 -8.66 -11.40 -2.54
N ALA A 208 -9.81 -11.65 -3.15
CA ALA A 208 -10.24 -13.01 -3.52
C ALA A 208 -9.24 -13.67 -4.49
N GLU A 209 -8.61 -12.87 -5.34
CA GLU A 209 -7.64 -13.26 -6.35
C GLU A 209 -6.33 -13.78 -5.76
N TYR A 210 -6.01 -13.48 -4.49
CA TYR A 210 -4.80 -13.97 -3.84
C TYR A 210 -4.92 -15.41 -3.31
N SER A 211 -6.09 -16.05 -3.47
CA SER A 211 -6.29 -17.43 -3.03
C SER A 211 -5.29 -18.38 -3.69
N SER A 212 -4.68 -19.26 -2.90
CA SER A 212 -3.75 -20.30 -3.39
C SER A 212 -4.39 -21.23 -4.43
N GLY A 213 -5.71 -21.41 -4.37
CA GLY A 213 -6.46 -22.14 -5.39
C GLY A 213 -6.39 -21.51 -6.78
N ASN A 214 -6.34 -20.18 -6.86
CA ASN A 214 -6.21 -19.47 -8.13
C ASN A 214 -4.85 -19.78 -8.76
N GLY A 215 -3.74 -19.69 -8.02
CA GLY A 215 -2.43 -20.06 -8.55
C GLY A 215 -2.38 -21.48 -9.13
N THR A 216 -3.02 -22.45 -8.46
CA THR A 216 -3.12 -23.82 -8.98
C THR A 216 -3.92 -23.89 -10.28
N ASN A 217 -5.04 -23.15 -10.38
CA ASN A 217 -5.86 -23.12 -11.57
C ASN A 217 -5.13 -22.43 -12.74
N GLU A 218 -4.45 -21.32 -12.48
CA GLU A 218 -3.66 -20.58 -13.46
C GLU A 218 -2.57 -21.45 -14.11
N VAL A 219 -1.83 -22.21 -13.30
CA VAL A 219 -0.83 -23.18 -13.82
C VAL A 219 -1.50 -24.27 -14.65
N LYS A 220 -2.63 -24.81 -14.18
CA LYS A 220 -3.37 -25.84 -14.90
C LYS A 220 -3.93 -25.35 -16.23
N GLU A 221 -4.42 -24.12 -16.28
CA GLU A 221 -4.93 -23.51 -17.53
C GLU A 221 -3.84 -23.31 -18.57
N LEU A 222 -2.63 -22.91 -18.13
CA LEU A 222 -1.49 -22.69 -19.02
C LEU A 222 -0.85 -23.98 -19.53
N LEU A 223 -0.69 -24.98 -18.65
CA LEU A 223 0.12 -26.16 -18.91
C LEU A 223 -0.72 -27.46 -19.05
N GLY A 224 -2.05 -27.34 -18.91
CA GLY A 224 -3.00 -28.44 -19.07
C GLY A 224 -3.19 -29.28 -17.80
N GLU A 225 -2.19 -29.36 -16.93
CA GLU A 225 -2.17 -30.22 -15.74
C GLU A 225 -1.59 -29.50 -14.50
N ARG A 226 -1.81 -30.10 -13.31
CA ARG A 226 -1.23 -29.62 -12.06
C ARG A 226 0.20 -30.12 -11.90
N ILE A 227 1.14 -29.50 -12.58
CA ILE A 227 2.55 -29.91 -12.60
C ILE A 227 3.40 -29.29 -11.48
N PHE A 228 2.88 -28.30 -10.75
CA PHE A 228 3.58 -27.64 -9.65
C PHE A 228 2.72 -27.57 -8.38
N SER A 229 3.36 -27.80 -7.23
CA SER A 229 2.69 -27.75 -5.93
C SER A 229 2.68 -26.32 -5.39
N ASN A 230 1.49 -25.83 -5.01
CA ASN A 230 1.30 -24.55 -4.35
C ASN A 230 1.92 -23.32 -5.06
N PRO A 231 1.64 -23.11 -6.36
CA PRO A 231 2.09 -21.91 -7.04
C PRO A 231 1.43 -20.67 -6.42
N LYS A 232 2.16 -19.57 -6.33
CA LYS A 232 1.59 -18.29 -5.90
C LYS A 232 0.66 -17.75 -6.98
N PRO A 233 -0.45 -17.09 -6.63
CA PRO A 233 -1.38 -16.51 -7.61
C PRO A 233 -0.75 -15.30 -8.32
N ILE A 234 -1.01 -15.16 -9.62
CA ILE A 234 -0.44 -14.11 -10.47
C ILE A 234 -0.76 -12.72 -9.94
N ASN A 235 -2.00 -12.47 -9.53
CA ASN A 235 -2.44 -11.15 -9.08
C ASN A 235 -1.70 -10.67 -7.82
N LEU A 236 -1.32 -11.57 -6.92
CA LEU A 236 -0.49 -11.22 -5.76
C LEU A 236 0.90 -10.72 -6.20
N LEU A 237 1.52 -11.44 -7.12
CA LEU A 237 2.85 -11.10 -7.61
C LEU A 237 2.82 -9.85 -8.51
N LYS A 238 1.76 -9.65 -9.28
CA LYS A 238 1.53 -8.40 -10.01
C LYS A 238 1.51 -7.19 -9.06
N ASP A 239 0.73 -7.26 -7.99
CA ASP A 239 0.63 -6.18 -7.01
C ASP A 239 2.00 -5.91 -6.37
N PHE A 240 2.79 -6.94 -6.03
CA PHE A 240 4.15 -6.74 -5.51
C PHE A 240 5.08 -6.09 -6.54
N CYS A 241 5.00 -6.52 -7.81
CA CYS A 241 5.78 -5.93 -8.89
C CYS A 241 5.39 -4.47 -9.15
N GLU A 242 4.10 -4.16 -9.15
CA GLU A 242 3.57 -2.80 -9.32
C GLU A 242 4.04 -1.88 -8.20
N ILE A 243 3.94 -2.33 -6.94
CA ILE A 243 4.33 -1.56 -5.76
C ILE A 243 5.83 -1.30 -5.72
N GLY A 244 6.64 -2.32 -5.99
CA GLY A 244 8.07 -2.31 -5.71
C GLY A 244 8.98 -2.06 -6.91
N CYS A 245 8.45 -1.83 -8.11
CA CYS A 245 9.26 -1.67 -9.32
C CYS A 245 8.72 -0.59 -10.25
N THR A 246 9.61 0.20 -10.82
CA THR A 246 9.26 1.14 -11.91
C THR A 246 8.89 0.40 -13.19
N LYS A 247 8.27 1.09 -14.15
CA LYS A 247 7.82 0.48 -15.41
C LYS A 247 8.94 -0.04 -16.32
N ASP A 248 10.18 0.33 -16.05
CA ASP A 248 11.40 -0.05 -16.79
C ASP A 248 12.40 -0.83 -15.91
N GLY A 249 12.02 -1.15 -14.67
CA GLY A 249 12.89 -1.78 -13.69
C GLY A 249 13.16 -3.26 -13.94
N ILE A 250 14.00 -3.85 -13.09
CA ILE A 250 14.39 -5.26 -13.16
C ILE A 250 13.89 -5.99 -11.92
N ILE A 251 13.18 -7.08 -12.10
CA ILE A 251 12.64 -7.94 -11.06
C ILE A 251 13.45 -9.24 -11.02
N LEU A 252 14.03 -9.55 -9.86
CA LEU A 252 14.76 -10.79 -9.64
C LEU A 252 13.98 -11.70 -8.69
N ASP A 253 13.66 -12.90 -9.16
CA ASP A 253 13.08 -13.95 -8.32
C ASP A 253 14.14 -15.02 -8.04
N LEU A 254 14.53 -15.13 -6.77
CA LEU A 254 15.60 -16.06 -6.31
C LEU A 254 15.10 -17.48 -6.08
N PHE A 255 13.80 -17.70 -6.11
CA PHE A 255 13.14 -18.99 -5.89
C PHE A 255 11.95 -19.12 -6.84
N ALA A 256 12.26 -19.16 -8.14
CA ALA A 256 11.29 -19.02 -9.23
C ALA A 256 10.09 -19.98 -9.16
N GLY A 257 10.27 -21.18 -8.61
CA GLY A 257 9.20 -22.15 -8.47
C GLY A 257 8.48 -22.42 -9.80
N SER A 258 7.20 -22.08 -9.87
CA SER A 258 6.38 -22.18 -11.09
C SER A 258 6.61 -21.03 -12.08
N SER A 259 7.54 -20.14 -11.81
CA SER A 259 7.83 -18.94 -12.61
C SER A 259 6.65 -17.94 -12.71
N THR A 260 5.77 -17.93 -11.72
CA THR A 260 4.60 -17.03 -11.68
C THR A 260 5.03 -15.55 -11.70
N THR A 261 6.18 -15.21 -11.12
CA THR A 261 6.73 -13.84 -11.19
C THR A 261 6.97 -13.40 -12.64
N ALA A 262 7.52 -14.26 -13.49
CA ALA A 262 7.72 -13.93 -14.89
C ALA A 262 6.39 -13.68 -15.61
N HIS A 263 5.39 -14.53 -15.37
CA HIS A 263 4.04 -14.36 -15.91
C HIS A 263 3.42 -13.04 -15.43
N ALA A 264 3.50 -12.74 -14.14
CA ALA A 264 3.00 -11.49 -13.57
C ALA A 264 3.64 -10.25 -14.22
N VAL A 265 4.96 -10.27 -14.44
CA VAL A 265 5.68 -9.15 -15.10
C VAL A 265 5.25 -8.99 -16.55
N MET A 266 5.15 -10.09 -17.32
CA MET A 266 4.69 -10.03 -18.71
C MET A 266 3.27 -9.48 -18.82
N GLN A 267 2.37 -9.93 -17.94
CA GLN A 267 0.99 -9.45 -17.92
C GLN A 267 0.92 -7.98 -17.53
N LEU A 268 1.64 -7.56 -16.49
CA LEU A 268 1.67 -6.17 -16.03
C LEU A 268 2.21 -5.23 -17.12
N ASN A 269 3.27 -5.62 -17.84
CA ASN A 269 3.77 -4.86 -18.98
C ASN A 269 2.74 -4.72 -20.11
N ALA A 270 1.97 -5.77 -20.37
CA ALA A 270 0.92 -5.74 -21.38
C ALA A 270 -0.24 -4.80 -20.99
N GLU A 271 -0.56 -4.72 -19.70
CA GLU A 271 -1.64 -3.89 -19.16
C GLU A 271 -1.28 -2.40 -19.09
N ASP A 272 -0.06 -2.08 -18.63
CA ASP A 272 0.33 -0.70 -18.34
C ASP A 272 1.35 -0.10 -19.32
N GLY A 273 1.73 -0.86 -20.37
CA GLY A 273 2.71 -0.46 -21.37
C GLY A 273 4.14 -0.37 -20.81
N GLY A 274 4.44 -1.06 -19.71
CA GLY A 274 5.76 -1.10 -19.11
C GLY A 274 6.75 -1.98 -19.87
N GLU A 275 8.03 -1.80 -19.60
CA GLU A 275 9.16 -2.55 -20.14
C GLU A 275 9.98 -3.23 -19.04
N ARG A 276 9.32 -3.64 -17.94
CA ARG A 276 9.98 -4.35 -16.84
C ARG A 276 10.65 -5.62 -17.35
N LYS A 277 11.83 -5.88 -16.85
CA LYS A 277 12.60 -7.10 -17.12
C LYS A 277 12.54 -8.01 -15.90
N PHE A 278 12.68 -9.31 -16.13
CA PHE A 278 12.75 -10.27 -15.05
C PHE A 278 13.94 -11.23 -15.20
N ILE A 279 14.47 -11.69 -14.07
CA ILE A 279 15.49 -12.71 -13.95
C ILE A 279 14.95 -13.77 -13.00
N MET A 280 14.87 -15.02 -13.45
CA MET A 280 14.34 -16.14 -12.69
C MET A 280 15.48 -17.08 -12.31
N VAL A 281 15.61 -17.40 -11.04
CA VAL A 281 16.63 -18.32 -10.54
C VAL A 281 15.92 -19.52 -9.90
N GLN A 282 16.22 -20.71 -10.39
CA GLN A 282 15.71 -21.98 -9.87
C GLN A 282 16.86 -22.99 -9.76
N LEU A 283 16.93 -23.68 -8.63
CA LEU A 283 17.83 -24.83 -8.52
C LEU A 283 17.30 -25.99 -9.36
N PRO A 284 18.16 -26.66 -10.14
CA PRO A 284 17.76 -27.84 -10.89
C PRO A 284 17.59 -29.02 -9.91
N GLU A 285 16.33 -29.37 -9.61
CA GLU A 285 15.98 -30.56 -8.83
C GLU A 285 15.42 -31.61 -9.78
N PRO A 286 15.82 -32.89 -9.63
CA PRO A 286 15.25 -33.96 -10.43
C PRO A 286 13.77 -34.11 -10.09
N THR A 287 12.92 -34.18 -11.11
CA THR A 287 11.50 -34.48 -10.96
C THR A 287 11.31 -35.98 -10.67
N ASP A 288 10.39 -36.30 -9.77
CA ASP A 288 10.00 -37.70 -9.51
C ASP A 288 9.39 -38.28 -10.80
N GLU A 289 9.88 -39.44 -11.23
CA GLU A 289 9.40 -40.15 -12.43
C GLU A 289 7.90 -40.44 -12.41
N LYS A 290 7.28 -40.47 -11.25
CA LYS A 290 5.83 -40.68 -11.04
C LYS A 290 5.03 -39.37 -11.04
N SER A 291 5.69 -38.22 -11.05
CA SER A 291 5.01 -36.92 -11.05
C SER A 291 4.51 -36.54 -12.46
N GLU A 292 3.44 -35.77 -12.51
CA GLU A 292 2.96 -35.21 -13.79
C GLU A 292 4.00 -34.25 -14.41
N ALA A 293 4.86 -33.66 -13.60
CA ALA A 293 5.94 -32.77 -14.06
C ALA A 293 7.08 -33.51 -14.82
N TYR A 294 7.17 -34.86 -14.68
CA TYR A 294 8.17 -35.69 -15.40
C TYR A 294 7.69 -36.08 -16.78
N LYS A 295 6.38 -36.24 -16.98
CA LYS A 295 5.74 -36.61 -18.25
C LYS A 295 5.79 -35.47 -19.26
#